data_ea4e431eed06c7a79fdf10e43162e575
#
_entry.id   ea4e431eed06c7a79fdf10e43162e575
#
_cell.length_a   1.000
_cell.length_b   1.000
_cell.length_c   1.000
_cell.angle_alpha   90.00
_cell.angle_beta   90.00
_cell.angle_gamma   90.00
#
_symmetry.space_group_name_H-M   'P 1'
#
loop_
_entity.id
_entity.type
_entity.pdbx_description
1 polymer ?
#
loop_
_entity_poly.entity_id
_entity_poly.type
_entity_poly.pdbx_seq_one_letter_code
_entity_poly.pdbx_strand_id
1 'polypeptide(L)'
;ELRLMAHISGDEAMIDAFLSGEDFHRATAAKIYHLPLPDVTDSQRRAAKTANFGIIYGISAFGLSERLGIPRGEAKELIEGYLRTYPGVKQYMDDAIEKARHDEAVSTVMGRRRMLPDINSRNAVVRGYAERNAINAPLQGSAADIIKKAMIAIAHRLESEHFESKMILQVHDELVVDVVPSELERLKAMVVEEM
;
A
#
# COMPACT_ATOMS: atom_id res chain seq x y z
N GLU A 1 0.33 0.26 3.29
CA GLU A 1 0.54 0.62 1.88
C GLU A 1 -0.62 1.42 1.28
N LEU A 2 -1.90 1.11 1.59
CA LEU A 2 -3.05 1.90 1.11
C LEU A 2 -3.01 3.37 1.59
N ARG A 3 -2.57 3.63 2.83
CA ARG A 3 -2.35 5.01 3.32
C ARG A 3 -1.22 5.72 2.58
N LEU A 4 -0.17 4.97 2.20
CA LEU A 4 0.90 5.49 1.35
C LEU A 4 0.40 5.81 -0.04
N MET A 5 -0.46 4.95 -0.62
CA MET A 5 -1.09 5.25 -1.91
C MET A 5 -1.93 6.54 -1.81
N ALA A 6 -2.76 6.69 -0.77
CA ALA A 6 -3.54 7.90 -0.56
C ALA A 6 -2.65 9.15 -0.48
N HIS A 7 -1.55 9.07 0.28
CA HIS A 7 -0.60 10.17 0.44
C HIS A 7 0.13 10.52 -0.88
N ILE A 8 0.67 9.51 -1.56
CA ILE A 8 1.49 9.74 -2.78
C ILE A 8 0.62 10.17 -3.95
N SER A 9 -0.58 9.62 -4.08
CA SER A 9 -1.53 9.99 -5.15
C SER A 9 -2.24 11.32 -4.90
N GLY A 10 -2.26 11.79 -3.65
CA GLY A 10 -3.04 12.97 -3.26
C GLY A 10 -4.54 12.82 -3.49
N ASP A 11 -5.06 11.58 -3.59
CA ASP A 11 -6.47 11.33 -3.85
C ASP A 11 -7.32 11.71 -2.63
N GLU A 12 -8.06 12.82 -2.74
CA GLU A 12 -8.85 13.38 -1.65
C GLU A 12 -9.89 12.38 -1.12
N ALA A 13 -10.58 11.66 -2.03
CA ALA A 13 -11.60 10.70 -1.63
C ALA A 13 -11.00 9.49 -0.87
N MET A 14 -9.76 9.13 -1.19
CA MET A 14 -9.03 8.08 -0.48
C MET A 14 -8.51 8.58 0.88
N ILE A 15 -8.02 9.81 0.93
CA ILE A 15 -7.56 10.46 2.18
C ILE A 15 -8.73 10.59 3.15
N ASP A 16 -9.86 11.11 2.70
CA ASP A 16 -11.06 11.30 3.52
C ASP A 16 -11.57 9.98 4.10
N ALA A 17 -11.57 8.90 3.30
CA ALA A 17 -11.96 7.58 3.76
C ALA A 17 -11.06 7.03 4.90
N PHE A 18 -9.78 7.43 4.93
CA PHE A 18 -8.90 7.08 6.06
C PHE A 18 -9.07 8.00 7.27
N LEU A 19 -9.37 9.29 7.07
CA LEU A 19 -9.56 10.25 8.15
C LEU A 19 -10.89 10.07 8.86
N SER A 20 -11.94 9.60 8.17
CA SER A 20 -13.25 9.32 8.76
C SER A 20 -13.24 8.15 9.76
N GLY A 21 -12.17 7.34 9.77
CA GLY A 21 -12.09 6.13 10.61
C GLY A 21 -13.01 4.99 10.17
N GLU A 22 -13.65 5.11 9.01
CA GLU A 22 -14.50 4.08 8.43
C GLU A 22 -13.68 2.90 7.88
N ASP A 23 -14.33 1.76 7.74
CA ASP A 23 -13.73 0.61 7.05
C ASP A 23 -13.50 0.95 5.57
N PHE A 24 -12.26 1.23 5.21
CA PHE A 24 -11.86 1.63 3.85
C PHE A 24 -12.38 0.65 2.78
N HIS A 25 -12.34 -0.65 3.04
CA HIS A 25 -12.79 -1.65 2.06
C HIS A 25 -14.31 -1.65 1.91
N ARG A 26 -15.04 -1.40 3.00
CA ARG A 26 -16.49 -1.25 2.98
C ARG A 26 -16.89 0.04 2.27
N ALA A 27 -16.20 1.15 2.55
CA ALA A 27 -16.40 2.43 1.88
C ALA A 27 -16.13 2.33 0.36
N THR A 28 -15.06 1.65 -0.03
CA THR A 28 -14.77 1.38 -1.45
C THR A 28 -15.88 0.54 -2.09
N ALA A 29 -16.35 -0.52 -1.44
CA ALA A 29 -17.44 -1.35 -1.94
C ALA A 29 -18.72 -0.53 -2.12
N ALA A 30 -19.10 0.28 -1.14
CA ALA A 30 -20.27 1.17 -1.21
C ALA A 30 -20.24 2.07 -2.46
N LYS A 31 -19.08 2.68 -2.72
CA LYS A 31 -18.88 3.54 -3.89
C LYS A 31 -18.93 2.78 -5.22
N ILE A 32 -18.24 1.63 -5.32
CA ILE A 32 -18.18 0.82 -6.55
C ILE A 32 -19.53 0.20 -6.89
N TYR A 33 -20.25 -0.33 -5.89
CA TYR A 33 -21.55 -0.98 -6.09
C TYR A 33 -22.73 -0.02 -5.99
N HIS A 34 -22.48 1.29 -5.76
CA HIS A 34 -23.49 2.32 -5.59
C HIS A 34 -24.53 1.99 -4.50
N LEU A 35 -24.05 1.49 -3.36
CA LEU A 35 -24.86 1.11 -2.21
C LEU A 35 -24.58 2.02 -1.01
N PRO A 36 -25.58 2.21 -0.13
CA PRO A 36 -25.33 2.76 1.20
C PRO A 36 -24.34 1.89 1.98
N LEU A 37 -23.51 2.49 2.81
CA LEU A 37 -22.47 1.78 3.57
C LEU A 37 -23.00 0.59 4.40
N PRO A 38 -24.16 0.70 5.09
CA PRO A 38 -24.75 -0.41 5.85
C PRO A 38 -25.19 -1.61 4.98
N ASP A 39 -25.53 -1.36 3.71
CA ASP A 39 -26.06 -2.37 2.80
C ASP A 39 -24.95 -3.19 2.11
N VAL A 40 -23.69 -2.81 2.33
CA VAL A 40 -22.53 -3.56 1.78
C VAL A 40 -22.41 -4.90 2.47
N THR A 41 -22.53 -5.97 1.70
CA THR A 41 -22.34 -7.33 2.19
C THR A 41 -20.85 -7.64 2.47
N ASP A 42 -20.61 -8.65 3.29
CA ASP A 42 -19.23 -9.10 3.57
C ASP A 42 -18.55 -9.68 2.31
N SER A 43 -19.32 -10.23 1.37
CA SER A 43 -18.78 -10.67 0.08
C SER A 43 -18.28 -9.51 -0.75
N GLN A 44 -19.07 -8.44 -0.88
CA GLN A 44 -18.69 -7.20 -1.58
C GLN A 44 -17.51 -6.51 -0.92
N ARG A 45 -17.47 -6.46 0.42
CA ARG A 45 -16.33 -5.95 1.17
C ARG A 45 -15.05 -6.74 0.89
N ARG A 46 -15.13 -8.09 0.85
CA ARG A 46 -13.98 -8.95 0.50
C ARG A 46 -13.52 -8.74 -0.94
N ALA A 47 -14.46 -8.63 -1.88
CA ALA A 47 -14.16 -8.32 -3.28
C ALA A 47 -13.45 -6.97 -3.41
N ALA A 48 -13.96 -5.92 -2.74
CA ALA A 48 -13.33 -4.61 -2.70
C ALA A 48 -11.94 -4.65 -2.03
N LYS A 49 -11.75 -5.43 -0.96
CA LYS A 49 -10.42 -5.63 -0.35
C LYS A 49 -9.43 -6.23 -1.35
N THR A 50 -9.83 -7.27 -2.07
CA THR A 50 -8.99 -7.91 -3.09
C THR A 50 -8.71 -6.96 -4.26
N ALA A 51 -9.72 -6.18 -4.69
CA ALA A 51 -9.56 -5.16 -5.72
C ALA A 51 -8.62 -4.03 -5.25
N ASN A 52 -8.82 -3.49 -4.05
CA ASN A 52 -7.99 -2.42 -3.49
C ASN A 52 -6.49 -2.77 -3.52
N PHE A 53 -6.12 -3.95 -3.03
CA PHE A 53 -4.73 -4.38 -3.07
C PHE A 53 -4.28 -4.78 -4.48
N GLY A 54 -5.13 -5.51 -5.21
CA GLY A 54 -4.80 -5.94 -6.57
C GLY A 54 -4.52 -4.78 -7.51
N ILE A 55 -5.38 -3.75 -7.49
CA ILE A 55 -5.28 -2.61 -8.40
C ILE A 55 -4.03 -1.77 -8.12
N ILE A 56 -3.75 -1.46 -6.86
CA ILE A 56 -2.52 -0.71 -6.51
C ILE A 56 -1.23 -1.46 -6.89
N TYR A 57 -1.32 -2.80 -7.05
CA TYR A 57 -0.22 -3.63 -7.54
C TYR A 57 -0.28 -3.91 -9.05
N GLY A 58 -1.17 -3.22 -9.77
CA GLY A 58 -1.28 -3.31 -11.22
C GLY A 58 -1.87 -4.63 -11.71
N ILE A 59 -2.84 -5.21 -10.98
CA ILE A 59 -3.52 -6.44 -11.41
C ILE A 59 -4.30 -6.20 -12.71
N SER A 60 -4.22 -7.15 -13.63
CA SER A 60 -5.06 -7.14 -14.82
C SER A 60 -6.48 -7.62 -14.53
N ALA A 61 -7.44 -7.30 -15.43
CA ALA A 61 -8.81 -7.82 -15.32
C ALA A 61 -8.84 -9.37 -15.33
N PHE A 62 -7.91 -10.02 -16.04
CA PHE A 62 -7.74 -11.47 -16.00
C PHE A 62 -7.29 -11.94 -14.60
N GLY A 63 -6.25 -11.34 -14.05
CA GLY A 63 -5.76 -11.71 -12.72
C GLY A 63 -6.76 -11.47 -11.60
N LEU A 64 -7.56 -10.39 -11.70
CA LEU A 64 -8.62 -10.11 -10.72
C LEU A 64 -9.80 -11.09 -10.85
N SER A 65 -10.19 -11.43 -12.09
CA SER A 65 -11.20 -12.44 -12.40
C SER A 65 -10.87 -13.80 -11.76
N GLU A 66 -9.64 -14.27 -11.94
CA GLU A 66 -9.16 -15.52 -11.33
C GLU A 66 -9.20 -15.49 -9.79
N ARG A 67 -8.77 -14.36 -9.20
CA ARG A 67 -8.73 -14.23 -7.73
C ARG A 67 -10.11 -14.16 -7.07
N LEU A 68 -11.08 -13.56 -7.75
CA LEU A 68 -12.43 -13.39 -7.23
C LEU A 68 -13.38 -14.49 -7.68
N GLY A 69 -13.02 -15.30 -8.68
CA GLY A 69 -13.91 -16.29 -9.30
C GLY A 69 -15.08 -15.66 -10.04
N ILE A 70 -14.90 -14.48 -10.65
CA ILE A 70 -15.92 -13.71 -11.36
C ILE A 70 -15.61 -13.61 -12.85
N PRO A 71 -16.60 -13.33 -13.72
CA PRO A 71 -16.34 -13.08 -15.13
C PRO A 71 -15.34 -11.94 -15.36
N ARG A 72 -14.52 -12.05 -16.42
CA ARG A 72 -13.52 -11.04 -16.76
C ARG A 72 -14.11 -9.65 -17.03
N GLY A 73 -15.34 -9.60 -17.57
CA GLY A 73 -16.08 -8.34 -17.76
C GLY A 73 -16.34 -7.63 -16.43
N GLU A 74 -16.86 -8.37 -15.44
CA GLU A 74 -17.13 -7.86 -14.10
C GLU A 74 -15.82 -7.40 -13.39
N ALA A 75 -14.76 -8.18 -13.52
CA ALA A 75 -13.45 -7.78 -12.99
C ALA A 75 -12.93 -6.48 -13.63
N LYS A 76 -13.17 -6.28 -14.93
CA LYS A 76 -12.84 -5.04 -15.64
C LYS A 76 -13.68 -3.87 -15.10
N GLU A 77 -14.98 -4.05 -14.92
CA GLU A 77 -15.89 -3.04 -14.36
C GLU A 77 -15.48 -2.63 -12.93
N LEU A 78 -15.06 -3.60 -12.11
CA LEU A 78 -14.51 -3.33 -10.76
C LEU A 78 -13.26 -2.46 -10.80
N ILE A 79 -12.31 -2.76 -11.69
CA ILE A 79 -11.09 -1.96 -11.86
C ILE A 79 -11.43 -0.54 -12.34
N GLU A 80 -12.28 -0.43 -13.36
CA GLU A 80 -12.69 0.86 -13.89
C GLU A 80 -13.52 1.67 -12.87
N GLY A 81 -14.39 1.02 -12.12
CA GLY A 81 -15.14 1.62 -11.01
C GLY A 81 -14.21 2.17 -9.93
N TYR A 82 -13.20 1.38 -9.54
CA TYR A 82 -12.18 1.80 -8.59
C TYR A 82 -11.41 3.04 -9.07
N LEU A 83 -10.92 3.04 -10.30
CA LEU A 83 -10.15 4.15 -10.86
C LEU A 83 -11.01 5.41 -11.13
N ARG A 84 -12.31 5.25 -11.34
CA ARG A 84 -13.26 6.39 -11.35
C ARG A 84 -13.51 6.95 -9.96
N THR A 85 -13.55 6.08 -8.95
CA THR A 85 -13.75 6.47 -7.55
C THR A 85 -12.52 7.20 -6.98
N TYR A 86 -11.33 6.78 -7.41
CA TYR A 86 -10.04 7.30 -6.97
C TYR A 86 -9.21 7.78 -8.17
N PRO A 87 -9.57 8.91 -8.77
CA PRO A 87 -8.90 9.41 -9.99
C PRO A 87 -7.44 9.79 -9.74
N GLY A 88 -7.09 10.23 -8.53
CA GLY A 88 -5.72 10.53 -8.15
C GLY A 88 -4.82 9.28 -8.16
N VAL A 89 -5.37 8.12 -7.80
CA VAL A 89 -4.65 6.85 -7.91
C VAL A 89 -4.33 6.53 -9.37
N LYS A 90 -5.32 6.72 -10.28
CA LYS A 90 -5.09 6.52 -11.71
C LYS A 90 -4.00 7.44 -12.23
N GLN A 91 -4.06 8.72 -11.89
CA GLN A 91 -3.06 9.72 -12.31
C GLN A 91 -1.67 9.34 -11.80
N TYR A 92 -1.54 8.95 -10.53
CA TYR A 92 -0.27 8.49 -9.98
C TYR A 92 0.30 7.28 -10.77
N MET A 93 -0.54 6.31 -11.14
CA MET A 93 -0.10 5.13 -11.88
C MET A 93 0.44 5.51 -13.27
N ASP A 94 -0.27 6.39 -13.97
CA ASP A 94 0.12 6.86 -15.30
C ASP A 94 1.43 7.66 -15.22
N ASP A 95 1.53 8.60 -14.29
CA ASP A 95 2.71 9.46 -14.07
C ASP A 95 3.94 8.64 -13.64
N ALA A 96 3.75 7.63 -12.77
CA ALA A 96 4.83 6.76 -12.33
C ALA A 96 5.45 5.98 -13.50
N ILE A 97 4.61 5.49 -14.42
CA ILE A 97 5.08 4.77 -15.61
C ILE A 97 5.79 5.74 -16.56
N GLU A 98 5.21 6.92 -16.82
CA GLU A 98 5.79 7.92 -17.72
C GLU A 98 7.15 8.40 -17.20
N LYS A 99 7.22 8.76 -15.93
CA LYS A 99 8.47 9.15 -15.28
C LYS A 99 9.51 8.02 -15.32
N ALA A 100 9.08 6.78 -15.06
CA ALA A 100 9.98 5.64 -15.13
C ALA A 100 10.54 5.42 -16.54
N ARG A 101 9.76 5.65 -17.59
CA ARG A 101 10.23 5.57 -18.99
C ARG A 101 11.30 6.59 -19.33
N HIS A 102 11.23 7.76 -18.73
CA HIS A 102 12.22 8.83 -18.89
C HIS A 102 13.48 8.57 -18.08
N ASP A 103 13.31 8.23 -16.78
CA ASP A 103 14.41 8.18 -15.82
C ASP A 103 15.05 6.78 -15.70
N GLU A 104 14.44 5.77 -16.29
CA GLU A 104 14.75 4.33 -16.14
C GLU A 104 14.85 3.90 -14.66
N ALA A 105 14.16 4.62 -13.81
CA ALA A 105 14.16 4.42 -12.37
C ALA A 105 12.91 5.02 -11.71
N VAL A 106 12.60 4.54 -10.50
CA VAL A 106 11.63 5.14 -9.58
C VAL A 106 12.27 5.33 -8.21
N SER A 107 11.63 6.16 -7.37
CA SER A 107 12.16 6.44 -6.03
C SER A 107 11.07 6.33 -4.98
N THR A 108 11.46 5.92 -3.76
CA THR A 108 10.62 6.00 -2.57
C THR A 108 10.44 7.46 -2.13
N VAL A 109 9.53 7.72 -1.21
CA VAL A 109 9.35 9.06 -0.59
C VAL A 109 10.60 9.55 0.15
N MET A 110 11.49 8.62 0.54
CA MET A 110 12.78 8.94 1.18
C MET A 110 13.96 8.96 0.20
N GLY A 111 13.69 8.93 -1.12
CA GLY A 111 14.70 9.09 -2.16
C GLY A 111 15.49 7.83 -2.52
N ARG A 112 15.14 6.65 -1.97
CA ARG A 112 15.77 5.39 -2.38
C ARG A 112 15.37 5.04 -3.80
N ARG A 113 16.34 4.88 -4.70
CA ARG A 113 16.11 4.61 -6.13
C ARG A 113 16.07 3.11 -6.41
N ARG A 114 15.17 2.73 -7.34
CA ARG A 114 15.13 1.42 -7.98
C ARG A 114 15.23 1.59 -9.49
N MET A 115 16.25 0.97 -10.09
CA MET A 115 16.45 0.96 -11.54
C MET A 115 15.44 0.02 -12.21
N LEU A 116 14.93 0.45 -13.37
CA LEU A 116 13.96 -0.27 -14.20
C LEU A 116 14.43 -0.32 -15.67
N PRO A 117 15.55 -1.00 -15.99
CA PRO A 117 16.14 -0.99 -17.32
C PRO A 117 15.20 -1.55 -18.39
N ASP A 118 14.24 -2.38 -17.99
CA ASP A 118 13.29 -3.04 -18.89
C ASP A 118 12.02 -2.22 -19.17
N ILE A 119 11.89 -1.01 -18.62
CA ILE A 119 10.66 -0.19 -18.73
C ILE A 119 10.33 0.16 -20.19
N ASN A 120 11.34 0.28 -21.05
CA ASN A 120 11.23 0.59 -22.47
C ASN A 120 11.39 -0.65 -23.37
N SER A 121 11.32 -1.88 -22.81
CA SER A 121 11.45 -3.12 -23.57
C SER A 121 10.41 -3.24 -24.68
N ARG A 122 10.84 -3.71 -25.84
CA ARG A 122 9.94 -4.04 -26.96
C ARG A 122 9.08 -5.29 -26.68
N ASN A 123 9.52 -6.15 -25.78
CA ASN A 123 8.74 -7.29 -25.32
C ASN A 123 7.66 -6.81 -24.34
N ALA A 124 6.39 -6.96 -24.75
CA ALA A 124 5.25 -6.49 -23.95
C ALA A 124 5.13 -7.14 -22.56
N VAL A 125 5.56 -8.41 -22.40
CA VAL A 125 5.52 -9.12 -21.11
C VAL A 125 6.56 -8.54 -20.16
N VAL A 126 7.79 -8.36 -20.65
CA VAL A 126 8.91 -7.76 -19.89
C VAL A 126 8.60 -6.32 -19.51
N ARG A 127 8.13 -5.52 -20.47
CA ARG A 127 7.70 -4.14 -20.23
C ARG A 127 6.58 -4.06 -19.21
N GLY A 128 5.52 -4.88 -19.33
CA GLY A 128 4.41 -4.89 -18.39
C GLY A 128 4.83 -5.27 -16.96
N TYR A 129 5.85 -6.11 -16.80
CA TYR A 129 6.44 -6.37 -15.49
C TYR A 129 7.16 -5.13 -14.93
N ALA A 130 7.93 -4.44 -15.76
CA ALA A 130 8.62 -3.21 -15.37
C ALA A 130 7.63 -2.07 -15.02
N GLU A 131 6.53 -1.93 -15.80
CA GLU A 131 5.45 -0.96 -15.52
C GLU A 131 4.78 -1.23 -14.16
N ARG A 132 4.48 -2.49 -13.83
CA ARG A 132 3.99 -2.83 -12.48
C ARG A 132 5.00 -2.49 -11.39
N ASN A 133 6.28 -2.71 -11.62
CA ASN A 133 7.34 -2.31 -10.69
C ASN A 133 7.45 -0.79 -10.55
N ALA A 134 7.20 -0.03 -11.62
CA ALA A 134 7.18 1.42 -11.56
C ALA A 134 6.11 1.97 -10.59
N ILE A 135 4.94 1.34 -10.58
CA ILE A 135 3.85 1.68 -9.67
C ILE A 135 4.16 1.21 -8.23
N ASN A 136 4.61 -0.03 -8.07
CA ASN A 136 4.69 -0.70 -6.77
C ASN A 136 5.94 -0.35 -5.96
N ALA A 137 7.08 -0.19 -6.62
CA ALA A 137 8.34 -0.01 -5.92
C ALA A 137 8.40 1.26 -5.05
N PRO A 138 7.83 2.41 -5.47
CA PRO A 138 7.72 3.57 -4.58
C PRO A 138 6.90 3.28 -3.32
N LEU A 139 5.79 2.56 -3.43
CA LEU A 139 4.91 2.23 -2.30
C LEU A 139 5.57 1.24 -1.34
N GLN A 140 5.98 0.09 -1.85
CA GLN A 140 6.60 -0.97 -1.05
C GLN A 140 7.93 -0.51 -0.44
N GLY A 141 8.74 0.20 -1.23
CA GLY A 141 10.00 0.75 -0.76
C GLY A 141 9.81 1.82 0.30
N SER A 142 8.79 2.68 0.19
CA SER A 142 8.48 3.69 1.21
C SER A 142 7.97 3.05 2.50
N ALA A 143 7.14 2.02 2.43
CA ALA A 143 6.72 1.24 3.60
C ALA A 143 7.94 0.63 4.31
N ALA A 144 8.87 0.04 3.54
CA ALA A 144 10.11 -0.51 4.09
C ALA A 144 11.04 0.57 4.69
N ASP A 145 11.05 1.78 4.12
CA ASP A 145 11.83 2.88 4.66
C ASP A 145 11.25 3.39 5.99
N ILE A 146 9.91 3.49 6.09
CA ILE A 146 9.21 3.91 7.31
C ILE A 146 9.49 2.94 8.46
N ILE A 147 9.29 1.63 8.25
CA ILE A 147 9.53 0.66 9.33
C ILE A 147 11.00 0.65 9.76
N LYS A 148 11.96 0.76 8.84
CA LYS A 148 13.38 0.83 9.17
C LYS A 148 13.73 2.08 9.96
N LYS A 149 13.13 3.23 9.62
CA LYS A 149 13.33 4.47 10.37
C LYS A 149 12.79 4.34 11.80
N ALA A 150 11.60 3.77 11.96
CA ALA A 150 11.03 3.48 13.27
C ALA A 150 11.92 2.51 14.08
N MET A 151 12.41 1.43 13.46
CA MET A 151 13.34 0.49 14.09
C MET A 151 14.60 1.15 14.61
N ILE A 152 15.19 2.06 13.83
CA ILE A 152 16.39 2.81 14.24
C ILE A 152 16.08 3.71 15.43
N ALA A 153 14.96 4.43 15.40
CA ALA A 153 14.52 5.29 16.49
C ALA A 153 14.26 4.50 17.78
N ILE A 154 13.52 3.38 17.66
CA ILE A 154 13.28 2.46 18.79
C ILE A 154 14.58 1.91 19.36
N ALA A 155 15.52 1.45 18.50
CA ALA A 155 16.80 0.92 18.96
C ALA A 155 17.61 1.97 19.74
N HIS A 156 17.65 3.22 19.24
CA HIS A 156 18.29 4.32 19.94
C HIS A 156 17.66 4.60 21.30
N ARG A 157 16.33 4.59 21.40
CA ARG A 157 15.64 4.83 22.65
C ARG A 157 15.80 3.66 23.64
N LEU A 158 15.78 2.42 23.18
CA LEU A 158 16.06 1.27 24.03
C LEU A 158 17.43 1.39 24.71
N GLU A 159 18.45 1.84 23.97
CA GLU A 159 19.79 2.05 24.49
C GLU A 159 19.90 3.28 25.40
N SER A 160 19.47 4.44 24.93
CA SER A 160 19.63 5.74 25.65
C SER A 160 18.77 5.84 26.91
N GLU A 161 17.61 5.18 26.93
CA GLU A 161 16.71 5.13 28.08
C GLU A 161 16.95 3.90 28.98
N HIS A 162 18.03 3.14 28.73
CA HIS A 162 18.48 2.00 29.52
C HIS A 162 17.42 0.90 29.72
N PHE A 163 16.71 0.53 28.63
CA PHE A 163 15.82 -0.64 28.64
C PHE A 163 16.64 -1.94 28.67
N GLU A 164 16.20 -2.91 29.45
CA GLU A 164 16.69 -4.28 29.38
C GLU A 164 15.99 -5.10 28.28
N SER A 165 14.79 -4.67 27.88
CA SER A 165 14.01 -5.21 26.75
C SER A 165 14.76 -5.04 25.44
N LYS A 166 14.60 -5.99 24.50
CA LYS A 166 15.36 -6.02 23.24
C LYS A 166 14.44 -6.23 22.03
N MET A 167 14.60 -5.42 21.00
CA MET A 167 14.03 -5.70 19.70
C MET A 167 14.75 -6.88 19.06
N ILE A 168 14.01 -7.96 18.73
CA ILE A 168 14.58 -9.23 18.28
C ILE A 168 14.53 -9.36 16.77
N LEU A 169 13.35 -9.11 16.19
CA LEU A 169 13.18 -9.29 14.76
C LEU A 169 12.02 -8.45 14.20
N GLN A 170 12.01 -8.25 12.90
CA GLN A 170 10.92 -7.68 12.11
C GLN A 170 10.25 -8.78 11.29
N VAL A 171 8.92 -8.83 11.32
CA VAL A 171 8.10 -9.70 10.48
C VAL A 171 7.15 -8.83 9.68
N HIS A 172 7.41 -8.64 8.38
CA HIS A 172 6.68 -7.72 7.50
C HIS A 172 6.64 -6.27 8.05
N ASP A 173 5.52 -5.85 8.61
CA ASP A 173 5.25 -4.54 9.21
C ASP A 173 5.10 -4.59 10.74
N GLU A 174 5.43 -5.73 11.35
CA GLU A 174 5.42 -5.95 12.78
C GLU A 174 6.83 -6.03 13.36
N LEU A 175 7.01 -5.52 14.57
CA LEU A 175 8.24 -5.68 15.35
C LEU A 175 8.02 -6.63 16.52
N VAL A 176 8.94 -7.56 16.69
CA VAL A 176 8.95 -8.49 17.82
C VAL A 176 9.99 -8.04 18.82
N VAL A 177 9.56 -7.85 20.06
CA VAL A 177 10.40 -7.39 21.18
C VAL A 177 10.34 -8.41 22.30
N ASP A 178 11.50 -8.79 22.84
CA ASP A 178 11.62 -9.52 24.11
C ASP A 178 11.49 -8.51 25.25
N VAL A 179 10.43 -8.62 26.03
CA VAL A 179 10.03 -7.59 26.99
C VAL A 179 10.26 -8.01 28.41
N VAL A 180 11.01 -7.22 29.15
CA VAL A 180 11.06 -7.30 30.60
C VAL A 180 9.73 -6.83 31.16
N PRO A 181 9.00 -7.64 31.98
CA PRO A 181 7.61 -7.34 32.37
C PRO A 181 7.41 -5.97 33.03
N SER A 182 8.38 -5.49 33.81
CA SER A 182 8.34 -4.18 34.46
C SER A 182 8.43 -2.98 33.49
N GLU A 183 8.89 -3.20 32.25
CA GLU A 183 9.08 -2.17 31.22
C GLU A 183 7.92 -2.11 30.22
N LEU A 184 6.97 -3.05 30.30
CA LEU A 184 5.95 -3.26 29.26
C LEU A 184 5.19 -1.98 28.88
N GLU A 185 4.66 -1.25 29.83
CA GLU A 185 3.82 -0.08 29.56
C GLU A 185 4.65 1.10 29.01
N ARG A 186 5.86 1.30 29.55
CA ARG A 186 6.81 2.30 29.04
C ARG A 186 7.26 1.96 27.62
N LEU A 187 7.54 0.68 27.35
CA LEU A 187 7.94 0.21 26.02
C LEU A 187 6.80 0.38 25.01
N LYS A 188 5.57 0.03 25.35
CA LYS A 188 4.40 0.24 24.48
C LYS A 188 4.24 1.71 24.10
N ALA A 189 4.31 2.62 25.06
CA ALA A 189 4.20 4.05 24.81
C ALA A 189 5.29 4.52 23.83
N MET A 190 6.54 4.14 24.06
CA MET A 190 7.67 4.47 23.21
C MET A 190 7.51 3.93 21.79
N VAL A 191 7.09 2.67 21.62
CA VAL A 191 6.90 2.07 20.29
C VAL A 191 5.79 2.76 19.52
N VAL A 192 4.67 3.14 20.18
CA VAL A 192 3.57 3.87 19.53
C VAL A 192 4.00 5.27 19.08
N GLU A 193 4.91 5.94 19.82
CA GLU A 193 5.44 7.24 19.41
C GLU A 193 6.34 7.15 18.17
N GLU A 194 7.09 6.06 18.01
CA GLU A 194 8.10 5.91 16.95
C GLU A 194 7.59 5.21 15.68
N MET A 195 6.44 4.54 15.76
CA MET A 195 5.82 3.83 14.62
C MET A 195 4.65 4.61 14.01
#